data_8088ba5b9e1a3f6df5372339b9012f45
#
_entry.id   8088ba5b9e1a3f6df5372339b9012f45
#
_cell.length_a   1.000
_cell.length_b   1.000
_cell.length_c   1.000
_cell.angle_alpha   90.00
_cell.angle_beta   90.00
_cell.angle_gamma   90.00
#
_symmetry.space_group_name_H-M   'P 1'
#
loop_
_entity.id
_entity.type
_entity.pdbx_description
1 polymer ?
#
loop_
_entity_poly.entity_id
_entity_poly.type
_entity_poly.pdbx_seq_one_letter_code
_entity_poly.pdbx_strand_id
1 'polypeptide(L)'
;MTYFATDIAYHVHKFKNHDVLIDIWGADHHDYAQRLRTALRALDYDVDNCLQIHLVQFANLYKSGQSISMSTRSGEFYPIQHLVADIGRDATKFYYLIKKKEQHLEFDVDQAREENKNNPIYYIQ
;
A
#
# COMPACT_ATOMS: atom_id res chain seq x y z
N MET A 1 22.88 6.11 13.73
CA MET A 1 22.81 5.62 12.33
C MET A 1 21.41 5.98 11.82
N THR A 2 21.28 6.59 10.65
CA THR A 2 19.96 6.96 10.09
C THR A 2 19.29 5.73 9.47
N TYR A 3 17.98 5.66 9.49
CA TYR A 3 17.20 4.60 8.82
C TYR A 3 17.61 4.42 7.36
N PHE A 4 17.99 5.49 6.68
CA PHE A 4 18.42 5.47 5.28
C PHE A 4 19.65 4.60 5.03
N ALA A 5 20.67 4.67 5.89
CA ALA A 5 21.88 3.83 5.75
C ALA A 5 21.58 2.34 5.94
N THR A 6 20.68 2.03 6.86
CA THR A 6 20.20 0.65 7.08
C THR A 6 19.43 0.13 5.89
N ASP A 7 18.63 0.99 5.28
CA ASP A 7 17.81 0.62 4.11
C ASP A 7 18.67 0.40 2.86
N ILE A 8 19.69 1.24 2.63
CA ILE A 8 20.68 1.00 1.58
C ILE A 8 21.35 -0.37 1.78
N ALA A 9 21.82 -0.66 2.99
CA ALA A 9 22.48 -1.93 3.29
C ALA A 9 21.55 -3.13 3.05
N TYR A 10 20.27 -2.99 3.39
CA TYR A 10 19.26 -4.00 3.15
C TYR A 10 19.04 -4.24 1.64
N HIS A 11 18.96 -3.18 0.84
CA HIS A 11 18.83 -3.31 -0.62
C HIS A 11 20.07 -3.90 -1.27
N VAL A 12 21.27 -3.53 -0.81
CA VAL A 12 22.53 -4.19 -1.23
C VAL A 12 22.48 -5.70 -0.97
N HIS A 13 21.97 -6.11 0.19
CA HIS A 13 21.79 -7.52 0.50
C HIS A 13 20.78 -8.19 -0.43
N LYS A 14 19.62 -7.53 -0.71
CA LYS A 14 18.62 -8.05 -1.66
C LYS A 14 19.22 -8.23 -3.06
N PHE A 15 19.95 -7.25 -3.59
CA PHE A 15 20.59 -7.31 -4.91
C PHE A 15 21.61 -8.47 -5.06
N LYS A 16 22.24 -8.89 -3.96
CA LYS A 16 23.16 -10.02 -3.98
C LYS A 16 22.46 -11.38 -4.13
N ASN A 17 21.17 -11.44 -3.83
CA ASN A 17 20.42 -12.69 -3.72
C ASN A 17 19.25 -12.78 -4.72
N HIS A 18 18.93 -11.70 -5.45
CA HIS A 18 17.78 -11.64 -6.35
C HIS A 18 18.10 -10.80 -7.58
N ASP A 19 17.59 -11.21 -8.72
CA ASP A 19 17.79 -10.53 -10.02
C ASP A 19 16.89 -9.31 -10.16
N VAL A 20 15.70 -9.34 -9.56
CA VAL A 20 14.72 -8.25 -9.62
C VAL A 20 14.16 -7.99 -8.22
N LEU A 21 14.12 -6.71 -7.84
CA LEU A 21 13.54 -6.24 -6.60
C LEU A 21 12.27 -5.45 -6.89
N ILE A 22 11.21 -5.75 -6.14
CA ILE A 22 9.95 -5.02 -6.21
C ILE A 22 9.62 -4.50 -4.82
N ASP A 23 9.64 -3.19 -4.67
CA ASP A 23 9.25 -2.51 -3.44
C ASP A 23 7.87 -1.88 -3.61
N ILE A 24 6.99 -2.07 -2.60
CA ILE A 24 5.65 -1.48 -2.57
C ILE A 24 5.59 -0.55 -1.36
N TRP A 25 5.50 0.75 -1.60
CA TRP A 25 5.54 1.79 -0.57
C TRP A 25 4.33 2.70 -0.63
N GLY A 26 4.05 3.40 0.47
CA GLY A 26 3.08 4.48 0.48
C GLY A 26 3.53 5.66 -0.39
N ALA A 27 2.58 6.39 -0.96
CA ALA A 27 2.85 7.52 -1.85
C ALA A 27 3.63 8.66 -1.16
N ASP A 28 3.56 8.76 0.17
CA ASP A 28 4.34 9.69 0.98
C ASP A 28 5.85 9.44 0.95
N HIS A 29 6.29 8.28 0.45
CA HIS A 29 7.71 7.93 0.28
C HIS A 29 8.30 8.30 -1.09
N HIS A 30 7.62 9.11 -1.90
CA HIS A 30 8.08 9.49 -3.24
C HIS A 30 9.52 10.02 -3.26
N ASP A 31 9.83 11.01 -2.43
CA ASP A 31 11.17 11.62 -2.38
C ASP A 31 12.22 10.64 -1.83
N TYR A 32 11.80 9.77 -0.94
CA TYR A 32 12.66 8.74 -0.39
C TYR A 32 13.06 7.72 -1.45
N ALA A 33 12.14 7.32 -2.32
CA ALA A 33 12.39 6.41 -3.42
C ALA A 33 13.49 6.93 -4.36
N GLN A 34 13.46 8.21 -4.69
CA GLN A 34 14.48 8.83 -5.54
C GLN A 34 15.86 8.86 -4.87
N ARG A 35 15.91 9.16 -3.57
CA ARG A 35 17.17 9.14 -2.83
C ARG A 35 17.77 7.75 -2.75
N LEU A 36 16.93 6.73 -2.52
CA LEU A 36 17.39 5.33 -2.48
C LEU A 36 17.95 4.89 -3.84
N ARG A 37 17.24 5.17 -4.94
CA ARG A 37 17.74 4.88 -6.30
C ARG A 37 19.09 5.54 -6.55
N THR A 38 19.24 6.81 -6.18
CA THR A 38 20.49 7.55 -6.37
C THR A 38 21.64 6.94 -5.58
N ALA A 39 21.40 6.55 -4.33
CA ALA A 39 22.41 5.93 -3.48
C ALA A 39 22.85 4.56 -4.01
N LEU A 40 21.89 3.72 -4.44
CA LEU A 40 22.18 2.40 -5.00
C LEU A 40 22.91 2.50 -6.35
N ARG A 41 22.55 3.47 -7.20
CA ARG A 41 23.26 3.74 -8.45
C ARG A 41 24.72 4.18 -8.19
N ALA A 42 24.95 4.99 -7.14
CA ALA A 42 26.29 5.37 -6.73
C ALA A 42 27.15 4.20 -6.19
N LEU A 43 26.49 3.08 -5.89
CA LEU A 43 27.14 1.81 -5.51
C LEU A 43 27.18 0.81 -6.68
N ASP A 44 27.02 1.30 -7.92
CA ASP A 44 27.08 0.53 -9.17
C ASP A 44 26.01 -0.56 -9.33
N TYR A 45 24.84 -0.43 -8.65
CA TYR A 45 23.70 -1.33 -8.87
C TYR A 45 22.84 -0.87 -10.04
N ASP A 46 22.38 -1.80 -10.86
CA ASP A 46 21.47 -1.55 -11.99
C ASP A 46 20.03 -1.35 -11.49
N VAL A 47 19.79 -0.16 -10.92
CA VAL A 47 18.47 0.20 -10.38
C VAL A 47 17.41 0.42 -11.45
N ASP A 48 17.81 0.68 -12.68
CA ASP A 48 16.86 1.03 -13.74
C ASP A 48 16.19 -0.23 -14.31
N ASN A 49 16.91 -1.32 -14.39
CA ASN A 49 16.38 -2.61 -14.86
C ASN A 49 15.94 -3.56 -13.73
N CYS A 50 16.60 -3.48 -12.57
CA CYS A 50 16.45 -4.47 -11.52
C CYS A 50 15.67 -3.99 -10.29
N LEU A 51 15.35 -2.69 -10.15
CA LEU A 51 14.57 -2.16 -9.02
C LEU A 51 13.28 -1.48 -9.47
N GLN A 52 12.14 -2.07 -9.14
CA GLN A 52 10.83 -1.49 -9.33
C GLN A 52 10.28 -0.98 -7.99
N ILE A 53 9.95 0.31 -7.91
CA ILE A 53 9.31 0.89 -6.72
C ILE A 53 7.89 1.31 -7.11
N HIS A 54 6.90 0.67 -6.52
CA HIS A 54 5.49 0.98 -6.69
C HIS A 54 5.01 1.85 -5.52
N LEU A 55 4.63 3.08 -5.82
CA LEU A 55 4.01 3.97 -4.84
C LEU A 55 2.50 3.79 -4.88
N VAL A 56 1.91 3.48 -3.74
CA VAL A 56 0.48 3.20 -3.59
C VAL A 56 -0.18 4.30 -2.77
N GLN A 57 -1.25 4.86 -3.29
CA GLN A 57 -2.03 5.90 -2.60
C GLN A 57 -2.76 5.35 -1.37
N PHE A 58 -3.10 6.25 -0.45
CA PHE A 58 -3.81 5.93 0.77
C PHE A 58 -5.24 5.46 0.48
N ALA A 59 -5.69 4.53 1.32
CA ALA A 59 -7.09 4.15 1.41
C ALA A 59 -7.78 4.97 2.50
N ASN A 60 -8.87 5.66 2.16
CA ASN A 60 -9.74 6.34 3.08
C ASN A 60 -10.96 5.47 3.34
N LEU A 61 -11.10 4.98 4.56
CA LEU A 61 -12.22 4.16 4.97
C LEU A 61 -13.27 5.00 5.69
N TYR A 62 -14.53 4.72 5.39
CA TYR A 62 -15.69 5.32 6.05
C TYR A 62 -16.51 4.22 6.71
N LYS A 63 -17.14 4.55 7.84
CA LYS A 63 -18.12 3.71 8.52
C LYS A 63 -19.22 4.62 9.07
N SER A 64 -20.45 4.30 8.75
CA SER A 64 -21.62 5.13 9.13
C SER A 64 -21.49 6.60 8.71
N GLY A 65 -20.93 6.82 7.50
CA GLY A 65 -20.73 8.16 6.94
C GLY A 65 -19.60 8.97 7.59
N GLN A 66 -18.86 8.39 8.53
CA GLN A 66 -17.73 9.05 9.18
C GLN A 66 -16.41 8.44 8.71
N SER A 67 -15.41 9.29 8.46
CA SER A 67 -14.07 8.85 8.13
C SER A 67 -13.44 8.12 9.32
N ILE A 68 -12.95 6.93 9.07
CA ILE A 68 -12.18 6.16 10.07
C ILE A 68 -10.77 6.74 10.11
N SER A 69 -10.37 7.26 11.28
CA SER A 69 -8.99 7.73 11.48
C SER A 69 -8.00 6.57 11.35
N MET A 70 -6.97 6.77 10.53
CA MET A 70 -5.88 5.81 10.32
C MET A 70 -4.57 6.28 10.97
N SER A 71 -4.68 7.15 11.99
CA SER A 71 -3.50 7.70 12.65
C SER A 71 -2.96 6.75 13.70
N THR A 72 -1.79 6.19 13.44
CA THR A 72 -1.03 5.40 14.42
C THR A 72 -0.57 6.22 15.63
N ARG A 73 -0.50 7.55 15.50
CA ARG A 73 -0.07 8.46 16.58
C ARG A 73 -1.16 8.69 17.62
N SER A 74 -2.43 8.68 17.22
CA SER A 74 -3.58 8.79 18.14
C SER A 74 -3.99 7.46 18.76
N GLY A 75 -3.38 6.34 18.35
CA GLY A 75 -3.80 5.00 18.75
C GLY A 75 -5.10 4.52 18.13
N GLU A 76 -5.74 5.34 17.32
CA GLU A 76 -6.97 5.03 16.59
C GLU A 76 -6.60 4.59 15.18
N PHE A 77 -6.59 3.29 14.94
CA PHE A 77 -6.43 2.73 13.62
C PHE A 77 -7.41 1.56 13.44
N TYR A 78 -7.83 1.33 12.21
CA TYR A 78 -8.72 0.24 11.85
C TYR A 78 -7.88 -0.89 11.24
N PRO A 79 -7.57 -1.95 12.01
CA PRO A 79 -6.74 -3.05 11.54
C PRO A 79 -7.36 -3.75 10.33
N ILE A 80 -6.52 -4.23 9.40
CA ILE A 80 -6.99 -5.00 8.24
C ILE A 80 -7.77 -6.26 8.66
N GLN A 81 -7.46 -6.84 9.81
CA GLN A 81 -8.17 -7.98 10.38
C GLN A 81 -9.63 -7.63 10.68
N HIS A 82 -9.90 -6.42 11.19
CA HIS A 82 -11.26 -5.96 11.44
C HIS A 82 -12.01 -5.74 10.13
N LEU A 83 -11.35 -5.16 9.12
CA LEU A 83 -11.95 -4.98 7.81
C LEU A 83 -12.33 -6.34 7.19
N VAL A 84 -11.41 -7.31 7.24
CA VAL A 84 -11.68 -8.69 6.76
C VAL A 84 -12.82 -9.36 7.53
N ALA A 85 -12.91 -9.13 8.84
CA ALA A 85 -14.01 -9.65 9.65
C ALA A 85 -15.36 -8.98 9.29
N ASP A 86 -15.32 -7.70 8.95
CA ASP A 86 -16.51 -6.91 8.64
C ASP A 86 -17.11 -7.20 7.26
N ILE A 87 -16.29 -7.33 6.22
CA ILE A 87 -16.76 -7.45 4.83
C ILE A 87 -16.31 -8.75 4.13
N GLY A 88 -15.53 -9.56 4.79
CA GLY A 88 -14.96 -10.79 4.21
C GLY A 88 -13.65 -10.56 3.45
N ARG A 89 -12.91 -11.65 3.28
CA ARG A 89 -11.56 -11.64 2.68
C ARG A 89 -11.59 -11.23 1.19
N ASP A 90 -12.51 -11.79 0.42
CA ASP A 90 -12.54 -11.59 -1.03
C ASP A 90 -13.07 -10.20 -1.37
N ALA A 91 -14.06 -9.72 -0.62
CA ALA A 91 -14.53 -8.35 -0.69
C ALA A 91 -13.40 -7.35 -0.38
N THR A 92 -12.65 -7.57 0.68
CA THR A 92 -11.50 -6.72 1.04
C THR A 92 -10.49 -6.66 -0.11
N LYS A 93 -10.07 -7.81 -0.66
CA LYS A 93 -9.15 -7.86 -1.80
C LYS A 93 -9.68 -7.12 -3.02
N PHE A 94 -10.95 -7.34 -3.36
CA PHE A 94 -11.58 -6.71 -4.51
C PHE A 94 -11.55 -5.18 -4.40
N TYR A 95 -11.94 -4.61 -3.26
CA TYR A 95 -11.94 -3.17 -3.06
C TYR A 95 -10.54 -2.57 -3.20
N TYR A 96 -9.50 -3.23 -2.70
CA TYR A 96 -8.13 -2.75 -2.87
C TYR A 96 -7.61 -2.89 -4.31
N LEU A 97 -8.13 -3.81 -5.11
CA LEU A 97 -7.68 -4.06 -6.48
C LEU A 97 -8.49 -3.32 -7.56
N ILE A 98 -9.67 -2.81 -7.22
CA ILE A 98 -10.54 -2.13 -8.20
C ILE A 98 -9.98 -0.77 -8.66
N LYS A 99 -9.12 -0.17 -7.87
CA LYS A 99 -8.46 1.10 -8.17
C LYS A 99 -7.02 0.88 -8.59
N LYS A 100 -6.54 1.75 -9.49
CA LYS A 100 -5.12 1.80 -9.79
C LYS A 100 -4.35 2.30 -8.56
N LYS A 101 -3.11 1.88 -8.41
CA LYS A 101 -2.26 2.21 -7.25
C LYS A 101 -2.04 3.72 -7.05
N GLU A 102 -2.14 4.51 -8.13
CA GLU A 102 -1.99 5.96 -8.11
C GLU A 102 -3.27 6.70 -7.67
N GLN A 103 -4.41 6.01 -7.59
CA GLN A 103 -5.69 6.58 -7.24
C GLN A 103 -5.99 6.39 -5.76
N HIS A 104 -6.54 7.42 -5.13
CA HIS A 104 -7.09 7.28 -3.78
C HIS A 104 -8.23 6.26 -3.78
N LEU A 105 -8.14 5.32 -2.86
CA LEU A 105 -9.23 4.41 -2.57
C LEU A 105 -10.09 5.04 -1.47
N GLU A 106 -11.36 5.23 -1.77
CA GLU A 106 -12.38 5.63 -0.81
C GLU A 106 -13.48 4.59 -0.83
N PHE A 107 -13.78 4.00 0.30
CA PHE A 107 -14.95 3.14 0.40
C PHE A 107 -15.54 3.11 1.81
N ASP A 108 -16.85 2.94 1.85
CA ASP A 108 -17.61 2.79 3.08
C ASP A 108 -17.78 1.30 3.41
N VAL A 109 -17.38 0.92 4.63
CA VAL A 109 -17.45 -0.46 5.14
C VAL A 109 -18.89 -0.95 5.21
N ASP A 110 -19.84 -0.08 5.57
CA ASP A 110 -21.26 -0.45 5.64
C ASP A 110 -21.84 -0.66 4.24
N GLN A 111 -21.49 0.19 3.27
CA GLN A 111 -21.88 0.01 1.87
C GLN A 111 -21.33 -1.31 1.29
N ALA A 112 -20.14 -1.71 1.70
CA ALA A 112 -19.52 -2.96 1.26
C ALA A 112 -20.24 -4.22 1.76
N ARG A 113 -21.14 -4.08 2.75
CA ARG A 113 -21.99 -5.15 3.28
C ARG A 113 -23.36 -5.20 2.63
N GLU A 114 -23.75 -4.16 1.90
CA GLU A 114 -25.08 -4.11 1.30
C GLU A 114 -25.24 -5.12 0.17
N GLU A 115 -26.38 -5.81 0.14
CA GLU A 115 -26.77 -6.74 -0.91
C GLU A 115 -27.59 -6.02 -1.99
N ASN A 116 -27.01 -4.96 -2.57
CA ASN A 116 -27.70 -4.14 -3.57
C ASN A 116 -26.73 -3.60 -4.63
N LYS A 117 -27.30 -2.88 -5.62
CA LYS A 117 -26.58 -2.30 -6.76
C LYS A 117 -25.45 -1.30 -6.42
N ASN A 118 -25.43 -0.78 -5.21
CA ASN A 118 -24.40 0.17 -4.77
C ASN A 118 -23.14 -0.55 -4.31
N ASN A 119 -23.22 -1.87 -4.05
CA ASN A 119 -22.08 -2.70 -3.71
C ASN A 119 -21.59 -3.43 -4.98
N PRO A 120 -20.43 -3.04 -5.54
CA PRO A 120 -19.92 -3.67 -6.76
C PRO A 120 -19.61 -5.16 -6.58
N ILE A 121 -19.34 -5.62 -5.36
CA ILE A 121 -19.09 -7.03 -5.09
C ILE A 121 -20.35 -7.87 -5.19
N TYR A 122 -21.49 -7.33 -4.78
CA TYR A 122 -22.78 -8.04 -4.87
C TYR A 122 -23.14 -8.47 -6.29
N TYR A 123 -22.60 -7.77 -7.31
CA TYR A 123 -22.80 -8.15 -8.71
C TYR A 123 -21.83 -9.23 -9.22
N ILE A 124 -20.76 -9.48 -8.50
CA ILE A 124 -19.69 -10.39 -8.93
C ILE A 124 -19.83 -11.75 -8.26
N GLN A 125 -20.47 -11.80 -7.10
CA GLN A 125 -20.81 -13.04 -6.37
C GLN A 125 -22.09 -13.67 -6.92
#